data_b2f2f41f415785e0b4b3aedc2216cb4a
#
_entry.id   b2f2f41f415785e0b4b3aedc2216cb4a
#
_cell.length_a   1.000
_cell.length_b   1.000
_cell.length_c   1.000
_cell.angle_alpha   90.00
_cell.angle_beta   90.00
_cell.angle_gamma   90.00
#
_symmetry.space_group_name_H-M   'P 1'
#
loop_
_entity.id
_entity.type
_entity.pdbx_description
1 polymer ?
#
loop_
_entity_poly.entity_id
_entity_poly.type
_entity_poly.pdbx_seq_one_letter_code
_entity_poly.pdbx_strand_id
1 'polypeptide(L)'
;MKPSEVLKCWVSAFNKADVNALMELYDENAVNHQVANEPVVGKTAIEEMFLREFESAKMVCIVENMFEDGDWAIMEWRNPLGLRGCGFFQVINDKIVFQRGYWDKLSFLKQKNIGTVYEDLDT
;
A
#
# COMPACT_ATOMS: atom_id res chain seq x y z
N MET A 1 -7.96 -16.84 8.10
CA MET A 1 -6.96 -15.95 8.76
C MET A 1 -7.63 -14.70 9.29
N LYS A 2 -7.15 -14.20 10.40
CA LYS A 2 -7.60 -12.88 10.90
C LYS A 2 -7.11 -11.77 9.97
N PRO A 3 -7.81 -10.64 9.91
CA PRO A 3 -7.36 -9.50 9.09
C PRO A 3 -5.92 -9.08 9.36
N SER A 4 -5.49 -9.06 10.62
CA SER A 4 -4.11 -8.70 10.96
C SER A 4 -3.09 -9.69 10.40
N GLU A 5 -3.45 -10.96 10.30
CA GLU A 5 -2.56 -11.98 9.72
C GLU A 5 -2.41 -11.79 8.21
N VAL A 6 -3.50 -11.47 7.52
CA VAL A 6 -3.46 -11.13 6.10
C VAL A 6 -2.60 -9.90 5.88
N LEU A 7 -2.74 -8.89 6.73
CA LEU A 7 -1.95 -7.67 6.63
C LEU A 7 -0.45 -7.92 6.84
N LYS A 8 -0.10 -8.82 7.74
CA LYS A 8 1.31 -9.21 7.94
C LYS A 8 1.89 -9.87 6.70
N CYS A 9 1.10 -10.72 6.04
CA CYS A 9 1.50 -11.33 4.77
C CYS A 9 1.67 -10.25 3.69
N TRP A 10 0.76 -9.28 3.67
CA TRP A 10 0.83 -8.16 2.73
C TRP A 10 2.13 -7.36 2.91
N VAL A 11 2.48 -7.00 4.14
CA VAL A 11 3.70 -6.24 4.44
C VAL A 11 4.93 -7.01 3.97
N SER A 12 4.98 -8.32 4.26
CA SER A 12 6.10 -9.16 3.83
C SER A 12 6.25 -9.18 2.31
N ALA A 13 5.15 -9.39 1.59
CA ALA A 13 5.15 -9.43 0.13
C ALA A 13 5.50 -8.06 -0.46
N PHE A 14 4.94 -6.99 0.09
CA PHE A 14 5.22 -5.62 -0.34
C PHE A 14 6.71 -5.29 -0.21
N ASN A 15 7.30 -5.60 0.93
CA ASN A 15 8.72 -5.31 1.19
C ASN A 15 9.67 -6.12 0.33
N LYS A 16 9.21 -7.24 -0.22
CA LYS A 16 9.98 -8.07 -1.16
C LYS A 16 9.69 -7.71 -2.61
N ALA A 17 8.78 -6.77 -2.86
CA ALA A 17 8.27 -6.46 -4.19
C ALA A 17 7.73 -7.71 -4.91
N ASP A 18 7.09 -8.59 -4.14
CA ASP A 18 6.56 -9.86 -4.65
C ASP A 18 5.11 -9.66 -5.09
N VAL A 19 4.93 -9.25 -6.33
CA VAL A 19 3.60 -8.94 -6.88
C VAL A 19 2.70 -10.17 -6.90
N ASN A 20 3.24 -11.33 -7.22
CA ASN A 20 2.43 -12.56 -7.26
C ASN A 20 1.87 -12.89 -5.86
N ALA A 21 2.70 -12.78 -4.83
CA ALA A 21 2.24 -13.00 -3.46
C ALA A 21 1.21 -11.97 -3.03
N LEU A 22 1.39 -10.70 -3.43
CA LEU A 22 0.40 -9.65 -3.17
C LEU A 22 -0.94 -9.99 -3.83
N MET A 23 -0.91 -10.42 -5.08
CA MET A 23 -2.15 -10.70 -5.82
C MET A 23 -2.94 -11.86 -5.21
N GLU A 24 -2.28 -12.80 -4.57
CA GLU A 24 -2.96 -13.88 -3.87
C GLU A 24 -3.78 -13.39 -2.67
N LEU A 25 -3.47 -12.21 -2.15
CA LEU A 25 -4.16 -11.63 -0.99
C LEU A 25 -5.38 -10.78 -1.38
N TYR A 26 -5.55 -10.41 -2.64
CA TYR A 26 -6.64 -9.55 -3.08
C TYR A 26 -7.78 -10.32 -3.71
N ASP A 27 -9.00 -9.89 -3.40
CA ASP A 27 -10.21 -10.36 -4.08
C ASP A 27 -10.22 -9.84 -5.53
N GLU A 28 -10.87 -10.56 -6.44
CA GLU A 28 -10.97 -10.17 -7.83
C GLU A 28 -11.58 -8.77 -8.03
N ASN A 29 -12.51 -8.40 -7.16
CA ASN A 29 -13.21 -7.12 -7.22
C ASN A 29 -12.69 -6.10 -6.21
N ALA A 30 -11.52 -6.33 -5.65
CA ALA A 30 -10.95 -5.44 -4.64
C ALA A 30 -10.78 -4.01 -5.15
N VAL A 31 -10.85 -3.07 -4.23
CA VAL A 31 -10.59 -1.66 -4.49
C VAL A 31 -9.42 -1.22 -3.61
N ASN A 32 -8.43 -0.58 -4.22
CA ASN A 32 -7.32 0.03 -3.51
C ASN A 32 -7.38 1.53 -3.71
N HIS A 33 -7.78 2.25 -2.67
CA HIS A 33 -7.92 3.69 -2.72
C HIS A 33 -6.85 4.36 -1.85
N GLN A 34 -5.76 4.78 -2.49
CA GLN A 34 -4.84 5.71 -1.86
C GLN A 34 -5.47 7.08 -1.99
N VAL A 35 -5.89 7.69 -0.89
CA VAL A 35 -6.76 8.87 -0.90
C VAL A 35 -6.15 10.05 -1.67
N ALA A 36 -4.81 10.13 -1.71
CA ALA A 36 -4.11 11.15 -2.49
C ALA A 36 -4.30 10.98 -4.01
N ASN A 37 -4.80 9.84 -4.46
CA ASN A 37 -4.99 9.50 -5.88
C ASN A 37 -6.39 8.94 -6.12
N GLU A 38 -6.73 8.68 -7.37
CA GLU A 38 -7.99 8.04 -7.71
C GLU A 38 -8.00 6.57 -7.29
N PRO A 39 -9.17 6.00 -6.94
CA PRO A 39 -9.27 4.59 -6.60
C PRO A 39 -8.83 3.69 -7.76
N VAL A 40 -8.15 2.60 -7.42
CA VAL A 40 -7.78 1.55 -8.38
C VAL A 40 -8.75 0.40 -8.15
N VAL A 41 -9.51 0.04 -9.18
CA VAL A 41 -10.61 -0.90 -9.06
C VAL A 41 -10.29 -2.19 -9.80
N GLY A 42 -10.38 -3.31 -9.07
CA GLY A 42 -10.17 -4.64 -9.60
C GLY A 42 -8.75 -5.14 -9.47
N LYS A 43 -8.62 -6.44 -9.31
CA LYS A 43 -7.33 -7.08 -9.05
C LYS A 43 -6.30 -6.85 -10.16
N THR A 44 -6.74 -6.89 -11.42
CA THR A 44 -5.83 -6.67 -12.57
C THR A 44 -5.24 -5.26 -12.53
N ALA A 45 -6.07 -4.25 -12.27
CA ALA A 45 -5.59 -2.86 -12.18
C ALA A 45 -4.67 -2.66 -10.98
N ILE A 46 -4.96 -3.32 -9.85
CA ILE A 46 -4.12 -3.29 -8.66
C ILE A 46 -2.75 -3.92 -8.96
N GLU A 47 -2.72 -5.03 -9.68
CA GLU A 47 -1.47 -5.66 -10.10
C GLU A 47 -0.61 -4.71 -10.95
N GLU A 48 -1.22 -4.07 -11.94
CA GLU A 48 -0.52 -3.11 -12.78
C GLU A 48 0.03 -1.94 -11.98
N MET A 49 -0.72 -1.47 -10.98
CA MET A 49 -0.28 -0.41 -10.09
C MET A 49 1.00 -0.82 -9.34
N PHE A 50 1.02 -2.00 -8.73
CA PHE A 50 2.19 -2.47 -8.00
C PHE A 50 3.39 -2.69 -8.92
N LEU A 51 3.17 -3.24 -10.11
CA LEU A 51 4.26 -3.42 -11.08
C LEU A 51 4.92 -2.08 -11.41
N ARG A 52 4.14 -1.04 -11.64
CA ARG A 52 4.67 0.31 -11.90
C ARG A 52 5.42 0.88 -10.71
N GLU A 53 4.85 0.73 -9.51
CA GLU A 53 5.47 1.27 -8.29
C GLU A 53 6.80 0.61 -8.00
N PHE A 54 6.87 -0.71 -8.06
CA PHE A 54 8.09 -1.45 -7.78
C PHE A 54 9.16 -1.26 -8.86
N GLU A 55 8.75 -0.98 -10.08
CA GLU A 55 9.68 -0.64 -11.16
C GLU A 55 10.31 0.73 -10.95
N SER A 56 9.52 1.68 -10.43
CA SER A 56 9.96 3.07 -10.29
C SER A 56 10.80 3.33 -9.03
N ALA A 57 10.63 2.54 -7.98
CA ALA A 57 11.30 2.78 -6.70
C ALA A 57 11.32 1.53 -5.83
N LYS A 58 12.30 1.48 -4.94
CA LYS A 58 12.30 0.47 -3.87
C LYS A 58 11.36 0.96 -2.77
N MET A 59 10.27 0.23 -2.56
CA MET A 59 9.26 0.56 -1.58
C MET A 59 9.47 -0.27 -0.31
N VAL A 60 9.50 0.40 0.84
CA VAL A 60 9.63 -0.26 2.13
C VAL A 60 8.57 0.28 3.08
N CYS A 61 7.80 -0.63 3.65
CA CYS A 61 6.78 -0.34 4.65
C CYS A 61 7.26 -0.85 6.00
N ILE A 62 7.48 0.06 6.94
CA ILE A 62 7.86 -0.27 8.31
C ILE A 62 6.63 -0.04 9.19
N VAL A 63 6.09 -1.11 9.75
CA VAL A 63 4.89 -1.03 10.58
C VAL A 63 5.26 -0.48 11.95
N GLU A 64 4.59 0.60 12.36
CA GLU A 64 4.75 1.19 13.68
C GLU A 64 3.69 0.67 14.64
N ASN A 65 2.44 0.57 14.21
CA ASN A 65 1.34 0.05 15.00
C ASN A 65 0.37 -0.71 14.09
N MET A 66 -0.26 -1.74 14.64
CA MET A 66 -1.27 -2.52 13.93
C MET A 66 -2.47 -2.75 14.86
N PHE A 67 -3.66 -2.51 14.33
CA PHE A 67 -4.92 -2.64 15.05
C PHE A 67 -5.86 -3.52 14.25
N GLU A 68 -6.78 -4.16 14.93
CA GLU A 68 -7.79 -5.00 14.28
C GLU A 68 -9.16 -4.69 14.88
N ASP A 69 -10.16 -4.56 14.02
CA ASP A 69 -11.54 -4.31 14.43
C ASP A 69 -12.48 -5.01 13.43
N GLY A 70 -13.10 -6.10 13.85
CA GLY A 70 -13.97 -6.89 12.99
C GLY A 70 -13.24 -7.37 11.74
N ASP A 71 -13.73 -7.00 10.57
CA ASP A 71 -13.16 -7.35 9.28
C ASP A 71 -11.96 -6.48 8.90
N TRP A 72 -11.65 -5.48 9.71
CA TRP A 72 -10.63 -4.49 9.37
C TRP A 72 -9.32 -4.74 10.11
N ALA A 73 -8.21 -4.58 9.38
CA ALA A 73 -6.89 -4.40 9.97
C ALA A 73 -6.41 -3.01 9.58
N ILE A 74 -5.85 -2.29 10.55
CA ILE A 74 -5.37 -0.94 10.36
C ILE A 74 -3.90 -0.91 10.76
N MET A 75 -3.05 -0.30 9.95
CA MET A 75 -1.65 -0.11 10.32
C MET A 75 -1.25 1.34 10.19
N GLU A 76 -0.44 1.78 11.14
CA GLU A 76 0.35 2.99 11.00
C GLU A 76 1.73 2.55 10.54
N TRP A 77 2.24 3.19 9.50
CA TRP A 77 3.50 2.81 8.88
C TRP A 77 4.38 4.03 8.62
N ARG A 78 5.65 3.77 8.41
CA ARG A 78 6.57 4.77 7.89
C ARG A 78 7.47 4.13 6.84
N ASN A 79 8.07 4.95 5.99
CA ASN A 79 9.15 4.49 5.12
C ASN A 79 10.51 4.83 5.77
N PRO A 80 11.63 4.36 5.20
CA PRO A 80 12.94 4.64 5.77
C PRO A 80 13.33 6.12 5.82
N LEU A 81 12.70 6.97 5.02
CA LEU A 81 12.94 8.40 4.99
C LEU A 81 12.03 9.19 5.92
N GLY A 82 11.16 8.51 6.67
CA GLY A 82 10.33 9.14 7.68
C GLY A 82 8.94 9.58 7.24
N LEU A 83 8.55 9.32 5.99
CA LEU A 83 7.16 9.53 5.57
C LEU A 83 6.28 8.56 6.33
N ARG A 84 5.24 9.08 6.97
CA ARG A 84 4.27 8.29 7.73
C ARG A 84 2.92 8.29 7.08
N GLY A 85 2.19 7.20 7.30
CA GLY A 85 0.83 7.08 6.82
C GLY A 85 0.08 6.03 7.60
N CYS A 86 -1.18 5.84 7.23
CA CYS A 86 -1.98 4.74 7.76
C CYS A 86 -2.77 4.07 6.64
N GLY A 87 -2.96 2.78 6.79
CA GLY A 87 -3.71 1.97 5.84
C GLY A 87 -4.80 1.18 6.53
N PHE A 88 -5.96 1.14 5.89
CA PHE A 88 -7.14 0.40 6.34
C PHE A 88 -7.38 -0.71 5.33
N PHE A 89 -7.43 -1.95 5.83
CA PHE A 89 -7.62 -3.14 4.99
C PHE A 89 -8.85 -3.90 5.47
N GLN A 90 -9.85 -4.00 4.62
CA GLN A 90 -11.01 -4.84 4.91
C GLN A 90 -10.77 -6.22 4.32
N VAL A 91 -10.85 -7.24 5.17
CA VAL A 91 -10.55 -8.63 4.79
C VAL A 91 -11.80 -9.49 5.01
N ILE A 92 -12.23 -10.16 3.95
CA ILE A 92 -13.36 -11.09 4.00
C ILE A 92 -12.93 -12.38 3.31
N ASN A 93 -13.14 -13.51 3.98
CA ASN A 93 -12.74 -14.84 3.47
C ASN A 93 -11.27 -14.87 3.06
N ASP A 94 -10.41 -14.35 3.95
CA ASP A 94 -8.95 -14.34 3.76
C ASP A 94 -8.46 -13.44 2.62
N LYS A 95 -9.34 -12.64 2.02
CA LYS A 95 -8.97 -11.76 0.91
C LYS A 95 -9.24 -10.30 1.24
N ILE A 96 -8.34 -9.44 0.79
CA ILE A 96 -8.52 -7.99 0.88
C ILE A 96 -9.58 -7.60 -0.14
N VAL A 97 -10.70 -7.05 0.32
CA VAL A 97 -11.78 -6.58 -0.55
C VAL A 97 -11.73 -5.07 -0.72
N PHE A 98 -11.16 -4.37 0.24
CA PHE A 98 -11.01 -2.92 0.18
C PHE A 98 -9.77 -2.48 0.94
N GLN A 99 -9.04 -1.52 0.37
CA GLN A 99 -7.86 -0.93 0.99
C GLN A 99 -7.94 0.58 0.81
N ARG A 100 -7.67 1.31 1.90
CA ARG A 100 -7.63 2.77 1.86
C ARG A 100 -6.39 3.25 2.59
N GLY A 101 -5.60 4.09 1.93
CA GLY A 101 -4.38 4.64 2.49
C GLY A 101 -4.41 6.15 2.60
N TYR A 102 -3.87 6.67 3.69
CA TYR A 102 -3.71 8.11 3.93
C TYR A 102 -2.24 8.43 4.12
N TRP A 103 -1.74 9.32 3.30
CA TRP A 103 -0.35 9.80 3.37
C TRP A 103 -0.24 11.14 2.65
N ASP A 104 0.79 11.90 2.97
CA ASP A 104 0.95 13.23 2.38
C ASP A 104 1.68 13.13 1.04
N LYS A 105 0.96 13.50 -0.02
CA LYS A 105 1.47 13.39 -1.39
C LYS A 105 2.67 14.29 -1.64
N LEU A 106 2.64 15.51 -1.11
CA LEU A 106 3.75 16.44 -1.30
C LEU A 106 5.04 15.91 -0.66
N SER A 107 4.92 15.40 0.57
CA SER A 107 6.07 14.81 1.26
C SER A 107 6.63 13.61 0.49
N PHE A 108 5.75 12.77 -0.05
CA PHE A 108 6.17 11.64 -0.87
C PHE A 108 6.92 12.09 -2.12
N LEU A 109 6.41 13.08 -2.83
CA LEU A 109 7.05 13.61 -4.03
C LEU A 109 8.40 14.25 -3.71
N LYS A 110 8.51 14.96 -2.60
CA LYS A 110 9.79 15.53 -2.15
C LYS A 110 10.82 14.43 -1.89
N GLN A 111 10.45 13.36 -1.24
CA GLN A 111 11.34 12.23 -0.99
C GLN A 111 11.78 11.56 -2.29
N LYS A 112 10.85 11.39 -3.21
CA LYS A 112 11.12 10.76 -4.51
C LYS A 112 12.14 11.56 -5.31
N ASN A 113 12.19 12.88 -5.12
CA ASN A 113 13.07 13.80 -5.85
C ASN A 113 14.32 14.20 -5.06
N ILE A 114 14.60 13.57 -3.91
CA ILE A 114 15.83 13.83 -3.17
C ILE A 114 17.04 13.56 -4.06
N GLY A 115 17.91 14.59 -4.18
CA GLY A 115 19.13 14.49 -4.99
C GLY A 115 18.89 14.67 -6.48
N THR A 116 17.68 14.95 -6.91
CA THR A 116 17.32 15.21 -8.30
C THR A 116 16.75 16.60 -8.46
N VAL A 117 16.38 16.96 -9.69
CA VAL A 117 15.68 18.20 -9.94
C VAL A 117 14.22 18.11 -9.50
N TYR A 118 13.65 19.26 -9.14
CA TYR A 118 12.30 19.31 -8.60
C TYR A 118 11.19 19.37 -9.66
N GLU A 119 11.52 19.15 -10.89
CA GLU A 119 10.57 19.22 -12.01
C GLU A 119 9.42 18.21 -11.88
N ASP A 120 9.64 17.10 -11.16
CA ASP A 120 8.63 16.07 -10.98
C ASP A 120 7.66 16.35 -9.82
N LEU A 121 7.88 17.42 -9.06
CA LEU A 121 7.01 17.76 -7.93
C LEU A 121 5.60 18.13 -8.36
N ASP A 122 5.44 18.59 -9.58
CA ASP A 122 4.16 19.03 -10.13
C ASP A 122 3.36 17.91 -10.79
N THR A 123 3.87 16.71 -10.82
CA THR A 123 3.24 15.58 -11.50
C THR A 123 2.47 14.66 -10.58
#